data_2a94facc9d5c7e6101f7da02896b4e9b
#
_entry.id   2a94facc9d5c7e6101f7da02896b4e9b
#
_cell.length_a   1.000
_cell.length_b   1.000
_cell.length_c   1.000
_cell.angle_alpha   90.00
_cell.angle_beta   90.00
_cell.angle_gamma   90.00
#
_symmetry.space_group_name_H-M   'P 1'
#
loop_
_entity.id
_entity.type
_entity.pdbx_description
1 polymer ?
#
loop_
_entity_poly.entity_id
_entity_poly.type
_entity_poly.pdbx_seq_one_letter_code
_entity_poly.pdbx_strand_id
1 'polypeptide(L)'
;MKYDKKGFTVAELLIVVAIVGILVAISIPILNVQLEKAREAHDIAIMRTAASAALEYYYIGDYVKYSADKDKETDPEKKKIGLSVDPLTTGPESWNAYGAYDPRTGNIYRTRDLLPPGKNGKRYVYGKGTKVDGGTRVPSGSDTGEAYQSTEDYRKAVCMVSIYAKAATPHIDVYWKENTQSVSKNYIGGRASDINGPKRCLRIYPN
;
A
#
# COMPACT_ATOMS: atom_id res chain seq x y z
N MET A 1 67.21 11.19 5.47
CA MET A 1 66.27 11.59 4.46
C MET A 1 65.24 12.50 5.11
N LYS A 2 65.17 13.79 4.79
CA LYS A 2 64.11 14.70 5.21
C LYS A 2 62.94 14.54 4.25
N TYR A 3 61.81 14.05 4.72
CA TYR A 3 60.59 14.08 3.93
C TYR A 3 60.02 15.50 3.92
N ASP A 4 60.01 16.12 2.78
CA ASP A 4 59.36 17.41 2.55
C ASP A 4 57.84 17.24 2.63
N LYS A 5 57.24 17.63 3.75
CA LYS A 5 55.78 17.62 3.91
C LYS A 5 55.18 18.81 3.16
N LYS A 6 54.90 18.62 1.88
CA LYS A 6 54.10 19.62 1.13
C LYS A 6 52.67 19.62 1.63
N GLY A 7 52.25 20.68 2.26
CA GLY A 7 50.85 20.91 2.64
C GLY A 7 50.03 21.38 1.44
N PHE A 8 48.72 21.14 1.44
CA PHE A 8 47.78 21.67 0.45
C PHE A 8 47.70 23.20 0.54
N THR A 9 47.64 23.85 -0.59
CA THR A 9 47.38 25.30 -0.67
C THR A 9 45.90 25.59 -0.44
N VAL A 10 45.58 26.77 0.07
CA VAL A 10 44.19 27.23 0.26
C VAL A 10 43.42 27.25 -1.06
N ALA A 11 44.12 27.59 -2.17
CA ALA A 11 43.52 27.59 -3.49
C ALA A 11 43.10 26.21 -3.98
N GLU A 12 43.91 25.18 -3.75
CA GLU A 12 43.56 23.77 -4.06
C GLU A 12 42.33 23.30 -3.27
N LEU A 13 42.25 23.66 -2.00
CA LEU A 13 41.11 23.33 -1.16
C LEU A 13 39.83 24.00 -1.69
N LEU A 14 39.90 25.28 -2.05
CA LEU A 14 38.77 26.04 -2.59
C LEU A 14 38.23 25.46 -3.89
N ILE A 15 39.10 25.05 -4.78
CA ILE A 15 38.70 24.44 -6.05
C ILE A 15 37.99 23.11 -5.80
N VAL A 16 38.50 22.26 -4.91
CA VAL A 16 37.88 20.97 -4.57
C VAL A 16 36.49 21.16 -3.98
N VAL A 17 36.34 22.09 -3.02
CA VAL A 17 35.04 22.38 -2.42
C VAL A 17 34.05 22.94 -3.44
N ALA A 18 34.50 23.79 -4.36
CA ALA A 18 33.64 24.30 -5.43
C ALA A 18 33.12 23.19 -6.35
N ILE A 19 34.01 22.27 -6.78
CA ILE A 19 33.64 21.15 -7.66
C ILE A 19 32.65 20.22 -6.89
N VAL A 20 32.95 19.84 -5.66
CA VAL A 20 32.07 19.02 -4.83
C VAL A 20 30.70 19.70 -4.65
N GLY A 21 30.69 20.99 -4.41
CA GLY A 21 29.45 21.77 -4.28
C GLY A 21 28.55 21.68 -5.52
N ILE A 22 29.12 21.81 -6.71
CA ILE A 22 28.41 21.70 -7.98
C ILE A 22 27.87 20.26 -8.15
N LEU A 23 28.68 19.22 -7.89
CA LEU A 23 28.28 17.83 -8.03
C LEU A 23 27.13 17.48 -7.09
N VAL A 24 27.19 17.94 -5.82
CA VAL A 24 26.13 17.72 -4.84
C VAL A 24 24.85 18.45 -5.26
N ALA A 25 24.94 19.68 -5.75
CA ALA A 25 23.78 20.46 -6.18
C ALA A 25 22.98 19.79 -7.31
N ILE A 26 23.65 19.10 -8.21
CA ILE A 26 23.01 18.35 -9.32
C ILE A 26 22.52 16.99 -8.84
N SER A 27 23.23 16.33 -7.95
CA SER A 27 22.94 14.95 -7.53
C SER A 27 21.72 14.85 -6.62
N ILE A 28 21.50 15.81 -5.72
CA ILE A 28 20.39 15.76 -4.74
C ILE A 28 19.02 15.66 -5.41
N PRO A 29 18.63 16.49 -6.39
CA PRO A 29 17.30 16.39 -7.00
C PRO A 29 17.12 15.08 -7.76
N ILE A 30 18.15 14.56 -8.42
CA ILE A 30 18.09 13.28 -9.12
C ILE A 30 17.89 12.12 -8.14
N LEU A 31 18.63 12.11 -7.03
CA LEU A 31 18.47 11.09 -5.97
C LEU A 31 17.06 11.10 -5.37
N ASN A 32 16.48 12.27 -5.13
CA ASN A 32 15.13 12.36 -4.59
C ASN A 32 14.09 11.72 -5.50
N VAL A 33 14.18 11.95 -6.81
CA VAL A 33 13.29 11.31 -7.80
C VAL A 33 13.46 9.79 -7.82
N GLN A 34 14.71 9.31 -7.77
CA GLN A 34 14.97 7.86 -7.78
C GLN A 34 14.49 7.18 -6.49
N LEU A 35 14.68 7.83 -5.34
CA LEU A 35 14.17 7.34 -4.06
C LEU A 35 12.65 7.23 -4.06
N GLU A 36 11.96 8.21 -4.65
CA GLU A 36 10.50 8.17 -4.71
C GLU A 36 10.00 7.06 -5.63
N LYS A 37 10.61 6.86 -6.80
CA LYS A 37 10.32 5.72 -7.68
C LYS A 37 10.55 4.37 -6.99
N ALA A 38 11.61 4.26 -6.19
CA ALA A 38 11.88 3.04 -5.42
C ALA A 38 10.81 2.78 -4.34
N ARG A 39 10.32 3.83 -3.69
CA ARG A 39 9.22 3.75 -2.70
C ARG A 39 7.92 3.31 -3.35
N GLU A 40 7.60 3.85 -4.52
CA GLU A 40 6.44 3.43 -5.31
C GLU A 40 6.52 1.96 -5.74
N ALA A 41 7.66 1.55 -6.27
CA ALA A 41 7.86 0.16 -6.65
C ALA A 41 7.69 -0.79 -5.46
N HIS A 42 8.12 -0.37 -4.26
CA HIS A 42 7.89 -1.11 -3.02
C HIS A 42 6.39 -1.21 -2.69
N ASP A 43 5.65 -0.12 -2.78
CA ASP A 43 4.22 -0.12 -2.48
C ASP A 43 3.43 -0.99 -3.48
N ILE A 44 3.81 -0.97 -4.76
CA ILE A 44 3.23 -1.87 -5.78
C ILE A 44 3.59 -3.33 -5.51
N ALA A 45 4.80 -3.62 -5.06
CA ALA A 45 5.19 -4.98 -4.67
C ALA A 45 4.33 -5.49 -3.51
N ILE A 46 4.05 -4.66 -2.51
CA ILE A 46 3.12 -4.98 -1.42
C ILE A 46 1.72 -5.27 -1.95
N MET A 47 1.20 -4.47 -2.88
CA MET A 47 -0.11 -4.72 -3.48
C MET A 47 -0.16 -6.09 -4.18
N ARG A 48 0.90 -6.48 -4.88
CA ARG A 48 0.97 -7.79 -5.55
C ARG A 48 1.01 -8.94 -4.55
N THR A 49 1.77 -8.81 -3.45
CA THR A 49 1.78 -9.85 -2.41
C THR A 49 0.45 -9.93 -1.66
N ALA A 50 -0.20 -8.79 -1.41
CA ALA A 50 -1.55 -8.75 -0.85
C ALA A 50 -2.58 -9.42 -1.78
N ALA A 51 -2.44 -9.22 -3.09
CA ALA A 51 -3.28 -9.86 -4.08
C ALA A 51 -3.10 -11.39 -4.07
N SER A 52 -1.86 -11.86 -4.00
CA SER A 52 -1.58 -13.30 -3.89
C SER A 52 -2.18 -13.91 -2.63
N ALA A 53 -2.05 -13.23 -1.48
CA ALA A 53 -2.69 -13.66 -0.24
C ALA A 53 -4.24 -13.67 -0.34
N ALA A 54 -4.82 -12.71 -1.06
CA ALA A 54 -6.26 -12.64 -1.25
C ALA A 54 -6.80 -13.74 -2.17
N LEU A 55 -6.00 -14.24 -3.10
CA LEU A 55 -6.38 -15.37 -3.97
C LEU A 55 -6.69 -16.64 -3.18
N GLU A 56 -5.96 -16.91 -2.10
CA GLU A 56 -6.24 -18.06 -1.24
C GLU A 56 -7.65 -17.98 -0.65
N TYR A 57 -8.08 -16.79 -0.26
CA TYR A 57 -9.42 -16.55 0.26
C TYR A 57 -10.50 -16.53 -0.82
N TYR A 58 -10.17 -16.14 -2.05
CA TYR A 58 -11.12 -16.10 -3.16
C TYR A 58 -11.80 -17.43 -3.38
N TYR A 59 -11.06 -18.54 -3.31
CA TYR A 59 -11.56 -19.89 -3.55
C TYR A 59 -12.35 -20.49 -2.39
N ILE A 60 -12.48 -19.80 -1.24
CA ILE A 60 -13.35 -20.25 -0.15
C ILE A 60 -14.83 -20.23 -0.58
N GLY A 61 -15.23 -19.24 -1.38
CA GLY A 61 -16.54 -19.12 -2.01
C GLY A 61 -17.67 -18.72 -1.06
N ASP A 62 -17.86 -19.40 0.07
CA ASP A 62 -18.87 -19.06 1.06
C ASP A 62 -18.29 -18.21 2.19
N TYR A 63 -18.22 -16.90 1.95
CA TYR A 63 -17.67 -15.96 2.93
C TYR A 63 -18.55 -15.76 4.18
N VAL A 64 -19.83 -16.02 4.07
CA VAL A 64 -20.76 -15.91 5.20
C VAL A 64 -20.49 -16.99 6.22
N LYS A 65 -20.44 -18.24 5.75
CA LYS A 65 -20.08 -19.38 6.58
C LYS A 65 -18.67 -19.20 7.14
N TYR A 66 -17.72 -18.78 6.30
CA TYR A 66 -16.35 -18.50 6.72
C TYR A 66 -16.30 -17.47 7.86
N SER A 67 -17.02 -16.36 7.75
CA SER A 67 -17.06 -15.33 8.79
C SER A 67 -17.70 -15.84 10.07
N ALA A 68 -18.80 -16.58 9.97
CA ALA A 68 -19.49 -17.17 11.11
C ALA A 68 -18.62 -18.21 11.85
N ASP A 69 -17.88 -19.03 11.11
CA ASP A 69 -16.95 -20.00 11.70
C ASP A 69 -15.75 -19.28 12.34
N LYS A 70 -15.28 -18.20 11.74
CA LYS A 70 -14.21 -17.37 12.30
C LYS A 70 -14.63 -16.65 13.60
N ASP A 71 -15.90 -16.30 13.73
CA ASP A 71 -16.44 -15.71 14.96
C ASP A 71 -16.46 -16.69 16.13
N LYS A 72 -16.49 -18.00 15.86
CA LYS A 72 -16.40 -19.08 16.85
C LYS A 72 -14.97 -19.41 17.27
N GLU A 73 -13.96 -18.85 16.57
CA GLU A 73 -12.55 -19.08 16.92
C GLU A 73 -12.27 -18.61 18.35
N THR A 74 -11.66 -19.49 19.13
CA THR A 74 -11.38 -19.25 20.55
C THR A 74 -10.05 -18.56 20.80
N ASP A 75 -9.09 -18.72 19.87
CA ASP A 75 -7.80 -18.04 19.92
C ASP A 75 -7.96 -16.57 19.48
N PRO A 76 -7.72 -15.59 20.37
CA PRO A 76 -7.92 -14.18 20.03
C PRO A 76 -7.06 -13.69 18.87
N GLU A 77 -5.87 -14.23 18.70
CA GLU A 77 -4.98 -13.80 17.60
C GLU A 77 -5.42 -14.40 16.26
N LYS A 78 -5.79 -15.66 16.25
CA LYS A 78 -6.33 -16.32 15.04
C LYS A 78 -7.67 -15.72 14.62
N LYS A 79 -8.48 -15.28 15.58
CA LYS A 79 -9.77 -14.63 15.31
C LYS A 79 -9.62 -13.31 14.53
N LYS A 80 -8.51 -12.61 14.70
CA LYS A 80 -8.21 -11.36 13.98
C LYS A 80 -7.84 -11.58 12.52
N ILE A 81 -7.27 -12.75 12.19
CA ILE A 81 -6.78 -13.08 10.85
C ILE A 81 -7.92 -13.57 9.99
N GLY A 82 -7.99 -13.12 8.75
CA GLY A 82 -8.97 -13.49 7.76
C GLY A 82 -9.71 -12.29 7.19
N LEU A 83 -10.91 -12.54 6.67
CA LEU A 83 -11.75 -11.54 6.01
C LEU A 83 -12.95 -11.17 6.88
N SER A 84 -13.38 -9.94 6.77
CA SER A 84 -14.73 -9.50 7.15
C SER A 84 -15.63 -9.58 5.93
N VAL A 85 -16.89 -9.89 6.19
CA VAL A 85 -17.94 -9.87 5.16
C VAL A 85 -18.76 -8.62 5.39
N ASP A 86 -19.03 -7.88 4.32
CA ASP A 86 -19.91 -6.74 4.36
C ASP A 86 -21.27 -7.14 3.82
N PRO A 87 -22.31 -7.23 4.68
CA PRO A 87 -23.66 -7.56 4.24
C PRO A 87 -24.37 -6.38 3.59
N LEU A 88 -23.62 -5.44 2.98
CA LEU A 88 -24.07 -4.11 2.59
C LEU A 88 -25.20 -4.07 1.58
N THR A 89 -25.71 -5.18 1.08
CA THR A 89 -26.82 -5.10 0.14
C THR A 89 -27.73 -6.30 0.20
N THR A 90 -28.97 -6.07 -0.07
CA THR A 90 -30.14 -6.94 -0.05
C THR A 90 -30.14 -8.03 -1.13
N GLY A 91 -29.04 -8.72 -1.36
CA GLY A 91 -28.98 -9.83 -2.32
C GLY A 91 -27.74 -10.70 -2.17
N PRO A 92 -27.83 -12.00 -2.51
CA PRO A 92 -26.71 -12.93 -2.41
C PRO A 92 -25.55 -12.58 -3.35
N GLU A 93 -25.72 -11.67 -4.29
CA GLU A 93 -24.71 -11.25 -5.27
C GLU A 93 -23.77 -10.16 -4.77
N SER A 94 -24.09 -9.53 -3.65
CA SER A 94 -23.38 -8.34 -3.17
C SER A 94 -22.49 -8.59 -1.94
N TRP A 95 -22.23 -9.81 -1.60
CA TRP A 95 -21.41 -10.17 -0.45
C TRP A 95 -19.94 -10.05 -0.82
N ASN A 96 -19.38 -8.92 -0.45
CA ASN A 96 -17.97 -8.65 -0.61
C ASN A 96 -17.25 -9.04 0.66
N ALA A 97 -16.12 -9.72 0.51
CA ALA A 97 -15.20 -9.97 1.61
C ALA A 97 -14.04 -8.98 1.52
N TYR A 98 -13.61 -8.45 2.64
CA TYR A 98 -12.52 -7.48 2.68
C TYR A 98 -11.62 -7.68 3.89
N GLY A 99 -10.41 -7.18 3.81
CA GLY A 99 -9.44 -7.21 4.91
C GLY A 99 -8.27 -6.27 4.70
N ALA A 100 -7.44 -6.16 5.72
CA ALA A 100 -6.21 -5.38 5.71
C ALA A 100 -5.00 -6.32 5.66
N TYR A 101 -4.13 -6.14 4.69
CA TYR A 101 -2.92 -6.95 4.55
C TYR A 101 -1.81 -6.44 5.48
N ASP A 102 -1.08 -7.34 6.13
CA ASP A 102 0.13 -7.05 6.90
C ASP A 102 1.36 -7.67 6.22
N PRO A 103 2.24 -6.87 5.61
CA PRO A 103 3.42 -7.38 4.92
C PRO A 103 4.49 -7.99 5.85
N ARG A 104 4.38 -7.80 7.17
CA ARG A 104 5.31 -8.41 8.15
C ARG A 104 5.00 -9.88 8.38
N THR A 105 3.73 -10.24 8.33
CA THR A 105 3.24 -11.59 8.63
C THR A 105 2.77 -12.32 7.38
N GLY A 106 2.49 -11.60 6.27
CA GLY A 106 1.85 -12.13 5.09
C GLY A 106 0.35 -12.38 5.24
N ASN A 107 -0.22 -12.09 6.41
CA ASN A 107 -1.62 -12.35 6.71
C ASN A 107 -2.54 -11.19 6.32
N ILE A 108 -3.79 -11.54 6.04
CA ILE A 108 -4.88 -10.57 5.95
C ILE A 108 -5.61 -10.55 7.29
N TYR A 109 -5.84 -9.38 7.83
CA TYR A 109 -6.60 -9.14 9.06
C TYR A 109 -8.00 -8.67 8.71
N ARG A 110 -9.00 -9.10 9.46
CA ARG A 110 -10.43 -8.83 9.21
C ARG A 110 -10.75 -7.34 9.05
N THR A 111 -10.05 -6.49 9.80
CA THR A 111 -10.14 -5.03 9.66
C THR A 111 -8.77 -4.39 9.85
N ARG A 112 -8.61 -3.17 9.37
CA ARG A 112 -7.37 -2.40 9.59
C ARG A 112 -7.09 -2.10 11.06
N ASP A 113 -8.12 -2.05 11.90
CA ASP A 113 -7.99 -1.80 13.33
C ASP A 113 -7.44 -3.02 14.10
N LEU A 114 -7.56 -4.20 13.51
CA LEU A 114 -7.04 -5.45 14.05
C LEU A 114 -5.59 -5.73 13.63
N LEU A 115 -5.02 -4.93 12.74
CA LEU A 115 -3.59 -5.04 12.42
C LEU A 115 -2.75 -4.90 13.69
N PRO A 116 -1.73 -5.77 13.87
CA PRO A 116 -0.81 -5.64 14.99
C PRO A 116 -0.21 -4.23 15.02
N PRO A 117 -0.07 -3.62 16.20
CA PRO A 117 0.38 -2.25 16.32
C PRO A 117 1.77 -2.05 15.74
N GLY A 118 2.03 -0.85 15.29
CA GLY A 118 3.35 -0.38 14.90
C GLY A 118 4.21 -0.05 16.12
N LYS A 119 5.34 0.61 15.89
CA LYS A 119 6.24 1.06 16.94
C LYS A 119 5.50 1.95 17.95
N ASN A 120 5.79 1.74 19.25
CA ASN A 120 5.21 2.50 20.36
C ASN A 120 3.68 2.41 20.48
N GLY A 121 3.08 1.29 20.09
CA GLY A 121 1.63 1.08 20.19
C GLY A 121 0.78 1.92 19.23
N LYS A 122 1.41 2.67 18.32
CA LYS A 122 0.68 3.46 17.32
C LYS A 122 0.06 2.56 16.25
N ARG A 123 -0.96 3.08 15.57
CA ARG A 123 -1.54 2.39 14.39
C ARG A 123 -0.45 2.10 13.37
N TYR A 124 -0.44 0.87 12.88
CA TYR A 124 0.55 0.44 11.90
C TYR A 124 0.22 1.03 10.53
N VAL A 125 1.19 1.69 9.95
CA VAL A 125 1.18 2.21 8.58
C VAL A 125 2.48 1.82 7.91
N TYR A 126 2.46 1.50 6.62
CA TYR A 126 3.63 0.99 5.95
C TYR A 126 3.78 1.40 4.48
N GLY A 127 2.83 2.09 3.91
CA GLY A 127 3.02 2.74 2.62
C GLY A 127 4.20 3.72 2.66
N LYS A 128 4.98 3.76 1.60
CA LYS A 128 6.22 4.56 1.51
C LYS A 128 6.20 5.61 0.44
N GLY A 129 5.39 5.43 -0.59
CA GLY A 129 5.31 6.36 -1.71
C GLY A 129 4.69 7.69 -1.31
N THR A 130 5.20 8.75 -1.90
CA THR A 130 4.72 10.12 -1.72
C THR A 130 4.83 10.85 -3.04
N LYS A 131 3.88 11.68 -3.38
CA LYS A 131 3.97 12.74 -4.40
C LYS A 131 4.75 12.36 -5.66
N VAL A 132 4.44 11.23 -6.28
CA VAL A 132 5.12 10.85 -7.50
C VAL A 132 4.34 11.35 -8.72
N ASP A 133 5.02 12.09 -9.55
CA ASP A 133 4.53 12.46 -10.89
C ASP A 133 4.87 11.34 -11.86
N GLY A 134 3.84 10.74 -12.46
CA GLY A 134 4.01 9.79 -13.54
C GLY A 134 4.43 8.39 -13.14
N GLY A 135 4.10 7.96 -11.93
CA GLY A 135 4.37 6.60 -11.47
C GLY A 135 3.64 5.50 -12.25
N THR A 136 3.84 4.28 -11.82
CA THR A 136 3.25 3.10 -12.46
C THR A 136 1.73 3.17 -12.45
N ARG A 137 1.11 2.89 -13.58
CA ARG A 137 -0.34 2.80 -13.66
C ARG A 137 -0.84 1.61 -12.84
N VAL A 138 -1.76 1.90 -11.94
CA VAL A 138 -2.55 0.89 -11.26
C VAL A 138 -3.93 0.93 -11.88
N PRO A 139 -4.50 -0.20 -12.32
CA PRO A 139 -5.86 -0.22 -12.83
C PRO A 139 -6.80 0.42 -11.80
N SER A 140 -7.63 1.34 -12.21
CA SER A 140 -8.63 1.93 -11.33
C SER A 140 -9.81 0.98 -11.17
N GLY A 141 -10.57 1.13 -10.08
CA GLY A 141 -11.83 0.42 -9.91
C GLY A 141 -12.85 0.73 -11.01
N SER A 142 -12.66 1.80 -11.77
CA SER A 142 -13.46 2.22 -12.90
C SER A 142 -12.87 1.84 -14.26
N ASP A 143 -11.93 0.93 -14.33
CA ASP A 143 -11.27 0.41 -15.55
C ASP A 143 -10.41 1.41 -16.33
N THR A 144 -10.26 2.64 -15.88
CA THR A 144 -9.52 3.67 -16.63
C THR A 144 -8.01 3.65 -16.40
N GLY A 145 -7.51 2.84 -15.45
CA GLY A 145 -6.08 2.68 -15.19
C GLY A 145 -5.39 4.02 -14.96
N GLU A 146 -5.71 4.70 -13.86
CA GLU A 146 -5.08 5.98 -13.55
C GLU A 146 -3.69 5.79 -12.93
N ALA A 147 -2.73 6.62 -13.32
CA ALA A 147 -1.43 6.69 -12.68
C ALA A 147 -1.54 7.33 -11.29
N TYR A 148 -0.59 7.03 -10.41
CA TYR A 148 -0.41 7.75 -9.16
C TYR A 148 -0.24 9.25 -9.42
N GLN A 149 -0.79 10.07 -8.55
CA GLN A 149 -0.67 11.52 -8.65
C GLN A 149 0.23 12.06 -7.53
N SER A 150 0.90 13.17 -7.82
CA SER A 150 1.82 13.83 -6.90
C SER A 150 1.18 14.31 -5.57
N THR A 151 -0.14 14.40 -5.53
CA THR A 151 -0.90 14.78 -4.33
C THR A 151 -1.18 13.62 -3.38
N GLU A 152 -0.88 12.39 -3.78
CA GLU A 152 -1.15 11.19 -2.99
C GLU A 152 -0.02 10.91 -2.01
N ASP A 153 -0.38 10.59 -0.77
CA ASP A 153 0.56 10.27 0.30
C ASP A 153 0.23 8.92 0.93
N TYR A 154 1.02 7.91 0.59
CA TYR A 154 0.85 6.54 1.09
C TYR A 154 1.49 6.29 2.46
N ARG A 155 2.26 7.23 3.01
CA ARG A 155 3.01 7.06 4.27
C ARG A 155 2.12 6.84 5.50
N LYS A 156 0.84 7.20 5.41
CA LYS A 156 -0.16 7.00 6.47
C LYS A 156 -1.14 5.88 6.17
N ALA A 157 -0.84 5.05 5.18
CA ALA A 157 -1.76 4.09 4.64
C ALA A 157 -1.36 2.64 4.92
N VAL A 158 -2.35 1.77 4.78
CA VAL A 158 -2.23 0.31 4.75
C VAL A 158 -2.88 -0.22 3.48
N CYS A 159 -2.40 -1.35 3.01
CA CYS A 159 -2.96 -2.04 1.86
C CYS A 159 -4.20 -2.83 2.29
N MET A 160 -5.29 -2.61 1.59
CA MET A 160 -6.56 -3.32 1.77
C MET A 160 -6.81 -4.24 0.58
N VAL A 161 -7.52 -5.32 0.84
CA VAL A 161 -8.04 -6.20 -0.21
C VAL A 161 -9.55 -6.23 -0.13
N SER A 162 -10.22 -6.32 -1.27
CA SER A 162 -11.65 -6.58 -1.40
C SER A 162 -11.88 -7.65 -2.44
N ILE A 163 -12.69 -8.64 -2.11
CA ILE A 163 -12.97 -9.79 -2.97
C ILE A 163 -14.44 -9.70 -3.40
N TYR A 164 -14.67 -9.68 -4.70
CA TYR A 164 -15.97 -9.58 -5.36
C TYR A 164 -16.24 -10.88 -6.12
N ALA A 165 -16.35 -12.01 -5.41
CA ALA A 165 -16.48 -13.32 -6.02
C ALA A 165 -17.83 -13.56 -6.74
N LYS A 166 -18.86 -12.82 -6.34
CA LYS A 166 -20.22 -12.93 -6.91
C LYS A 166 -20.59 -11.74 -7.80
N ALA A 167 -19.66 -10.88 -8.14
CA ALA A 167 -19.89 -9.83 -9.12
C ALA A 167 -20.11 -10.44 -10.51
N ALA A 168 -20.77 -9.68 -11.42
CA ALA A 168 -20.94 -10.09 -12.82
C ALA A 168 -19.60 -10.48 -13.47
N THR A 169 -18.53 -9.78 -13.11
CA THR A 169 -17.15 -10.17 -13.42
C THR A 169 -16.41 -10.32 -12.09
N PRO A 170 -16.20 -11.56 -11.62
CA PRO A 170 -15.51 -11.80 -10.35
C PRO A 170 -14.09 -11.25 -10.37
N HIS A 171 -13.70 -10.55 -9.29
CA HIS A 171 -12.39 -9.90 -9.21
C HIS A 171 -11.95 -9.66 -7.78
N ILE A 172 -10.68 -9.35 -7.63
CA ILE A 172 -10.06 -8.91 -6.38
C ILE A 172 -9.50 -7.51 -6.61
N ASP A 173 -9.86 -6.57 -5.75
CA ASP A 173 -9.29 -5.22 -5.72
C ASP A 173 -8.33 -5.09 -4.55
N VAL A 174 -7.13 -4.58 -4.84
CA VAL A 174 -6.11 -4.25 -3.85
C VAL A 174 -5.83 -2.76 -3.92
N TYR A 175 -5.96 -2.07 -2.82
CA TYR A 175 -5.90 -0.61 -2.78
C TYR A 175 -5.33 -0.10 -1.45
N TRP A 176 -4.96 1.18 -1.42
CA TRP A 176 -4.45 1.83 -0.23
C TRP A 176 -5.53 2.62 0.49
N LYS A 177 -5.53 2.54 1.82
CA LYS A 177 -6.45 3.26 2.69
C LYS A 177 -5.71 3.84 3.88
N GLU A 178 -6.02 5.08 4.26
CA GLU A 178 -5.45 5.68 5.46
C GLU A 178 -5.76 4.85 6.71
N ASN A 179 -4.77 4.74 7.59
CA ASN A 179 -4.91 4.09 8.89
C ASN A 179 -4.61 5.07 10.02
N THR A 180 -5.32 6.19 10.02
CA THR A 180 -5.29 7.20 11.08
C THR A 180 -6.42 6.97 12.08
N GLN A 181 -6.38 7.67 13.23
CA GLN A 181 -7.43 7.54 14.26
C GLN A 181 -8.80 8.07 13.82
N SER A 182 -8.85 8.91 12.81
CA SER A 182 -10.11 9.38 12.22
C SER A 182 -10.78 8.22 11.46
N VAL A 183 -12.08 8.05 11.68
CA VAL A 183 -12.94 7.07 11.00
C VAL A 183 -13.13 7.42 9.53
N SER A 184 -12.32 8.30 8.99
CA SER A 184 -12.44 8.76 7.62
C SER A 184 -12.22 7.61 6.65
N LYS A 185 -13.17 7.45 5.77
CA LYS A 185 -13.19 6.44 4.70
C LYS A 185 -12.23 6.84 3.57
N ASN A 186 -11.05 7.33 3.90
CA ASN A 186 -10.17 7.92 2.90
C ASN A 186 -9.40 6.84 2.17
N TYR A 187 -9.83 6.55 0.97
CA TYR A 187 -9.04 5.85 -0.02
C TYR A 187 -7.93 6.77 -0.52
N ILE A 188 -6.71 6.27 -0.60
CA ILE A 188 -5.65 7.03 -1.29
C ILE A 188 -5.98 7.03 -2.77
N GLY A 189 -5.93 8.20 -3.39
CA GLY A 189 -6.38 8.41 -4.76
C GLY A 189 -7.86 8.75 -4.91
N GLY A 190 -8.59 8.82 -3.78
CA GLY A 190 -10.00 9.19 -3.76
C GLY A 190 -10.96 8.02 -3.93
N ARG A 191 -12.23 8.36 -4.00
CA ARG A 191 -13.35 7.42 -4.11
C ARG A 191 -13.94 7.54 -5.51
N ALA A 192 -14.23 6.42 -6.14
CA ALA A 192 -15.02 6.40 -7.36
C ALA A 192 -16.46 6.81 -7.02
N SER A 193 -17.03 7.70 -7.82
CA SER A 193 -18.37 8.25 -7.58
C SER A 193 -19.50 7.24 -7.83
N ASP A 194 -19.24 6.30 -8.71
CA ASP A 194 -20.22 5.36 -9.25
C ASP A 194 -20.31 4.05 -8.45
N ILE A 195 -19.21 3.58 -7.87
CA ILE A 195 -19.15 2.26 -7.24
C ILE A 195 -18.91 2.30 -5.74
N ASN A 196 -18.88 3.46 -5.11
CA ASN A 196 -18.63 3.62 -3.68
C ASN A 196 -17.36 2.92 -3.16
N GLY A 197 -16.39 2.69 -4.05
CA GLY A 197 -15.13 1.99 -3.83
C GLY A 197 -13.89 2.86 -4.06
N PRO A 198 -12.69 2.26 -4.06
CA PRO A 198 -11.47 2.99 -4.36
C PRO A 198 -11.43 3.40 -5.84
N LYS A 199 -11.01 4.63 -6.12
CA LYS A 199 -10.77 5.10 -7.49
C LYS A 199 -9.54 4.44 -8.11
N ARG A 200 -8.58 4.05 -7.28
CA ARG A 200 -7.32 3.41 -7.69
C ARG A 200 -7.11 2.10 -6.98
N CYS A 201 -6.99 1.03 -7.74
CA CYS A 201 -6.71 -0.29 -7.22
C CYS A 201 -5.92 -1.12 -8.24
N LEU A 202 -5.21 -2.11 -7.74
CA LEU A 202 -4.74 -3.23 -8.54
C LEU A 202 -5.89 -4.24 -8.62
N ARG A 203 -6.49 -4.41 -9.79
CA ARG A 203 -7.56 -5.38 -10.02
C ARG A 203 -7.01 -6.65 -10.62
N ILE A 204 -7.42 -7.78 -10.07
CA ILE A 204 -7.06 -9.12 -10.54
C ILE A 204 -8.34 -9.89 -10.82
N TYR A 205 -8.36 -10.56 -11.95
CA TYR A 205 -9.43 -11.46 -12.36
C TYR A 205 -8.92 -12.89 -12.16
N PRO A 206 -9.37 -13.60 -11.09
CA PRO A 206 -9.04 -15.01 -10.91
C PRO A 206 -9.70 -15.84 -12.03
N ASN A 207 -8.96 -16.75 -12.61
CA ASN A 207 -9.45 -17.69 -13.64
C ASN A 207 -10.18 -18.84 -12.98
#